data_40049a663c3f4c0a7f2273a9a3f8aeca
#
_entry.id   40049a663c3f4c0a7f2273a9a3f8aeca
#
_cell.length_a   1.000
_cell.length_b   1.000
_cell.length_c   1.000
_cell.angle_alpha   90.00
_cell.angle_beta   90.00
_cell.angle_gamma   90.00
#
_symmetry.space_group_name_H-M   'P 1'
#
loop_
_entity.id
_entity.type
_entity.pdbx_description
1 polymer ?
#
loop_
_entity_poly.entity_id
_entity_poly.type
_entity_poly.pdbx_seq_one_letter_code
_entity_poly.pdbx_strand_id
1 'polypeptide(L)'
;LELSGEFVDPYTIASQLSLGMKAWITIGRAFLRNPKVLILDESSAALDFDSTERLFAKMRTLRDQGAAIFIVTHRIAELVRISDRATVMRDGVDVGVLAGDEITEKNLLGLMTGDKKFSTASEIKATPPNSISDEIVLSAKDLKVWDNGDFINFDLPKGEILGVTGLDGQGQDNFVKALAGIDQPLSGEVIVKQSDEERERTKKDYTTVNSLLDAKKSGVGYVSGDRKKEGIFPNMSIYENMVIPLYKGKQAKTSGGFIGFIKWMELNGIFDWEVERLSIKTGPKNNLITSLSGGNQQKVMIARAFTTTPKILILNDPARGIDVGAKRDLYKHLRIFVNEGGTAIFLSSELEEFIGLCHRVLVFRDGSIFETFEKEDINPNTILEGMFGHTQKKSNNNLSTGQNSDHKTNNNPIIQNKIIKPTVPTNVKVVD
;
A
#
# COMPACT_ATOMS: atom_id res chain seq x y z
N LEU A 1 -5.06 17.41 18.92
CA LEU A 1 -3.73 16.97 18.47
C LEU A 1 -3.18 15.78 19.29
N GLU A 2 -3.55 15.64 20.56
CA GLU A 2 -3.25 14.42 21.33
C GLU A 2 -3.93 13.15 20.78
N LEU A 3 -4.93 13.32 19.92
CA LEU A 3 -5.67 12.20 19.32
C LEU A 3 -4.84 11.44 18.27
N SER A 4 -4.02 12.13 17.49
CA SER A 4 -3.19 11.51 16.44
C SER A 4 -1.88 10.94 16.97
N GLY A 5 -1.44 11.36 18.17
CA GLY A 5 -0.10 11.04 18.69
C GLY A 5 1.04 11.77 18.01
N GLU A 6 0.75 12.60 17.00
CA GLU A 6 1.71 13.37 16.22
C GLU A 6 1.53 14.86 16.48
N PHE A 7 2.64 15.59 16.52
CA PHE A 7 2.61 17.04 16.62
C PHE A 7 2.34 17.65 15.24
N VAL A 8 1.31 18.46 15.13
CA VAL A 8 1.03 19.26 13.94
C VAL A 8 1.00 20.72 14.34
N ASP A 9 1.81 21.53 13.67
CA ASP A 9 1.72 22.98 13.82
C ASP A 9 0.33 23.46 13.39
N PRO A 10 -0.44 24.14 14.29
CA PRO A 10 -1.77 24.62 13.97
C PRO A 10 -1.86 25.55 12.76
N TYR A 11 -0.75 26.16 12.38
CA TYR A 11 -0.67 27.09 11.24
C TYR A 11 -0.29 26.40 9.93
N THR A 12 -0.01 25.09 9.94
CA THR A 12 0.26 24.34 8.72
C THR A 12 -0.96 24.33 7.80
N ILE A 13 -0.73 24.65 6.53
CA ILE A 13 -1.80 24.64 5.51
C ILE A 13 -2.27 23.21 5.31
N ALA A 14 -3.60 22.96 5.46
CA ALA A 14 -4.18 21.62 5.40
C ALA A 14 -3.85 20.85 4.10
N SER A 15 -3.62 21.54 2.97
CA SER A 15 -3.23 20.89 1.71
C SER A 15 -1.86 20.19 1.79
N GLN A 16 -0.97 20.67 2.66
CA GLN A 16 0.40 20.13 2.83
C GLN A 16 0.46 18.91 3.77
N LEU A 17 -0.63 18.64 4.50
CA LEU A 17 -0.69 17.51 5.42
C LEU A 17 -0.85 16.18 4.67
N SER A 18 -0.35 15.10 5.27
CA SER A 18 -0.59 13.73 4.82
C SER A 18 -2.09 13.43 4.80
N LEU A 19 -2.48 12.38 4.07
CA LEU A 19 -3.88 11.99 3.99
C LEU A 19 -4.40 11.49 5.34
N GLY A 20 -3.56 10.73 6.08
CA GLY A 20 -3.85 10.29 7.45
C GLY A 20 -4.08 11.46 8.40
N MET A 21 -3.21 12.47 8.34
CA MET A 21 -3.35 13.67 9.18
C MET A 21 -4.61 14.47 8.86
N LYS A 22 -4.99 14.58 7.58
CA LYS A 22 -6.28 15.19 7.17
C LYS A 22 -7.48 14.43 7.72
N ALA A 23 -7.41 13.09 7.70
CA ALA A 23 -8.44 12.24 8.30
C ALA A 23 -8.52 12.49 9.81
N TRP A 24 -7.39 12.54 10.52
CA TRP A 24 -7.36 12.83 11.96
C TRP A 24 -7.93 14.20 12.33
N ILE A 25 -7.66 15.24 11.55
CA ILE A 25 -8.26 16.57 11.78
C ILE A 25 -9.78 16.51 11.62
N THR A 26 -10.26 15.78 10.61
CA THR A 26 -11.71 15.63 10.38
C THR A 26 -12.38 14.85 11.51
N ILE A 27 -11.79 13.75 11.92
CA ILE A 27 -12.23 12.91 13.04
C ILE A 27 -12.19 13.71 14.34
N GLY A 28 -11.07 14.38 14.64
CA GLY A 28 -10.90 15.21 15.83
C GLY A 28 -11.95 16.31 15.97
N ARG A 29 -12.31 16.98 14.85
CA ARG A 29 -13.40 17.98 14.84
C ARG A 29 -14.75 17.38 15.20
N ALA A 30 -15.03 16.13 14.84
CA ALA A 30 -16.24 15.43 15.21
C ALA A 30 -16.26 15.09 16.70
N PHE A 31 -15.17 14.56 17.23
CA PHE A 31 -15.02 14.21 18.66
C PHE A 31 -15.08 15.43 19.60
N LEU A 32 -14.49 16.56 19.20
CA LEU A 32 -14.51 17.81 20.02
C LEU A 32 -15.92 18.32 20.29
N ARG A 33 -16.92 17.93 19.48
CA ARG A 33 -18.31 18.32 19.67
C ARG A 33 -19.03 17.46 20.71
N ASN A 34 -18.38 16.45 21.26
CA ASN A 34 -18.94 15.47 22.19
C ASN A 34 -20.32 14.96 21.73
N PRO A 35 -20.42 14.34 20.55
CA PRO A 35 -21.68 14.00 19.91
C PRO A 35 -22.38 12.85 20.65
N LYS A 36 -23.71 12.90 20.73
CA LYS A 36 -24.53 11.76 21.18
C LYS A 36 -24.63 10.65 20.11
N VAL A 37 -24.50 11.03 18.85
CA VAL A 37 -24.46 10.13 17.69
C VAL A 37 -23.29 10.52 16.82
N LEU A 38 -22.37 9.58 16.59
CA LEU A 38 -21.22 9.75 15.70
C LEU A 38 -21.37 8.82 14.50
N ILE A 39 -21.26 9.38 13.29
CA ILE A 39 -21.26 8.63 12.04
C ILE A 39 -19.90 8.81 11.38
N LEU A 40 -19.23 7.70 11.14
CA LEU A 40 -17.91 7.62 10.49
C LEU A 40 -18.07 6.84 9.18
N ASP A 41 -17.90 7.54 8.06
CA ASP A 41 -17.97 6.93 6.72
C ASP A 41 -16.56 6.79 6.15
N GLU A 42 -16.08 5.52 6.04
CA GLU A 42 -14.74 5.14 5.59
C GLU A 42 -13.59 5.96 6.23
N SER A 43 -13.79 6.44 7.44
CA SER A 43 -12.87 7.39 8.09
C SER A 43 -11.52 6.76 8.46
N SER A 44 -11.43 5.45 8.58
CA SER A 44 -10.20 4.67 8.83
C SER A 44 -9.41 4.37 7.56
N ALA A 45 -10.01 4.52 6.38
CA ALA A 45 -9.36 4.18 5.11
C ALA A 45 -8.03 4.90 4.86
N ALA A 46 -7.86 6.07 5.48
CA ALA A 46 -6.65 6.88 5.37
C ALA A 46 -5.68 6.70 6.55
N LEU A 47 -6.03 5.86 7.52
CA LEU A 47 -5.26 5.63 8.74
C LEU A 47 -4.44 4.34 8.61
N ASP A 48 -3.24 4.36 9.16
CA ASP A 48 -2.46 3.15 9.38
C ASP A 48 -3.03 2.34 10.55
N PHE A 49 -2.40 1.21 10.84
CA PHE A 49 -2.88 0.31 11.90
C PHE A 49 -2.90 0.99 13.27
N ASP A 50 -1.81 1.66 13.67
CA ASP A 50 -1.70 2.29 14.98
C ASP A 50 -2.71 3.45 15.15
N SER A 51 -2.86 4.26 14.13
CA SER A 51 -3.88 5.32 14.09
C SER A 51 -5.29 4.75 14.17
N THR A 52 -5.56 3.63 13.52
CA THR A 52 -6.86 2.95 13.60
C THR A 52 -7.14 2.42 15.01
N GLU A 53 -6.15 1.85 15.70
CA GLU A 53 -6.28 1.43 17.10
C GLU A 53 -6.59 2.58 18.04
N ARG A 54 -5.92 3.72 17.85
CA ARG A 54 -6.21 4.94 18.64
C ARG A 54 -7.62 5.43 18.39
N LEU A 55 -8.09 5.40 17.13
CA LEU A 55 -9.46 5.73 16.79
C LEU A 55 -10.45 4.81 17.51
N PHE A 56 -10.24 3.50 17.49
CA PHE A 56 -11.09 2.51 18.16
C PHE A 56 -11.11 2.70 19.67
N ALA A 57 -9.97 2.99 20.30
CA ALA A 57 -9.92 3.30 21.72
C ALA A 57 -10.77 4.52 22.08
N LYS A 58 -10.73 5.58 21.27
CA LYS A 58 -11.56 6.78 21.44
C LYS A 58 -13.04 6.51 21.18
N MET A 59 -13.38 5.69 20.20
CA MET A 59 -14.76 5.26 19.94
C MET A 59 -15.33 4.50 21.14
N ARG A 60 -14.56 3.55 21.71
CA ARG A 60 -14.96 2.84 22.93
C ARG A 60 -15.23 3.80 24.09
N THR A 61 -14.34 4.75 24.31
CA THR A 61 -14.49 5.79 25.35
C THR A 61 -15.80 6.59 25.15
N LEU A 62 -16.06 7.01 23.91
CA LEU A 62 -17.27 7.80 23.59
C LEU A 62 -18.56 6.96 23.75
N ARG A 63 -18.53 5.67 23.34
CA ARG A 63 -19.62 4.72 23.55
C ARG A 63 -19.89 4.52 25.06
N ASP A 64 -18.86 4.34 25.87
CA ASP A 64 -18.99 4.15 27.31
C ASP A 64 -19.56 5.40 28.03
N GLN A 65 -19.45 6.56 27.39
CA GLN A 65 -20.11 7.80 27.79
C GLN A 65 -21.57 7.90 27.31
N GLY A 66 -22.08 6.87 26.63
CA GLY A 66 -23.48 6.78 26.21
C GLY A 66 -23.75 7.28 24.77
N ALA A 67 -22.73 7.49 23.96
CA ALA A 67 -22.93 7.83 22.55
C ALA A 67 -23.22 6.60 21.69
N ALA A 68 -24.06 6.76 20.68
CA ALA A 68 -24.25 5.77 19.62
C ALA A 68 -23.25 6.04 18.49
N ILE A 69 -22.59 4.99 17.99
CA ILE A 69 -21.59 5.11 16.94
C ILE A 69 -21.99 4.24 15.74
N PHE A 70 -22.02 4.85 14.56
CA PHE A 70 -22.18 4.18 13.28
C PHE A 70 -20.87 4.29 12.51
N ILE A 71 -20.33 3.13 12.11
CA ILE A 71 -19.17 3.06 11.24
C ILE A 71 -19.56 2.41 9.91
N VAL A 72 -19.23 3.05 8.81
CA VAL A 72 -19.33 2.48 7.47
C VAL A 72 -17.90 2.17 7.00
N THR A 73 -17.63 0.89 6.76
CA THR A 73 -16.31 0.44 6.30
C THR A 73 -16.45 -0.84 5.48
N HIS A 74 -15.54 -1.04 4.55
CA HIS A 74 -15.39 -2.29 3.82
C HIS A 74 -14.27 -3.17 4.42
N ARG A 75 -13.57 -2.67 5.45
CA ARG A 75 -12.50 -3.39 6.15
C ARG A 75 -13.11 -4.36 7.16
N ILE A 76 -13.13 -5.63 6.80
CA ILE A 76 -13.79 -6.70 7.59
C ILE A 76 -13.14 -6.84 8.96
N ALA A 77 -11.80 -6.77 9.03
CA ALA A 77 -11.06 -6.84 10.28
C ALA A 77 -11.48 -5.76 11.29
N GLU A 78 -11.83 -4.55 10.83
CA GLU A 78 -12.34 -3.48 11.68
C GLU A 78 -13.71 -3.83 12.26
N LEU A 79 -14.62 -4.34 11.43
CA LEU A 79 -15.98 -4.74 11.85
C LEU A 79 -15.94 -5.83 12.92
N VAL A 80 -15.12 -6.85 12.73
CA VAL A 80 -14.95 -7.95 13.70
C VAL A 80 -14.45 -7.44 15.07
N ARG A 81 -13.63 -6.38 15.07
CA ARG A 81 -12.95 -5.88 16.28
C ARG A 81 -13.73 -4.85 17.08
N ILE A 82 -14.62 -4.11 16.44
CA ILE A 82 -15.25 -2.94 17.07
C ILE A 82 -16.78 -2.98 17.10
N SER A 83 -17.43 -3.79 16.26
CA SER A 83 -18.88 -3.73 16.08
C SER A 83 -19.63 -4.64 17.06
N ASP A 84 -20.67 -4.11 17.69
CA ASP A 84 -21.66 -4.89 18.46
C ASP A 84 -22.70 -5.53 17.51
N ARG A 85 -22.95 -4.85 16.36
CA ARG A 85 -23.88 -5.30 15.31
C ARG A 85 -23.41 -4.77 13.96
N ALA A 86 -23.45 -5.61 12.93
CA ALA A 86 -23.10 -5.27 11.56
C ALA A 86 -24.27 -5.53 10.62
N THR A 87 -24.68 -4.51 9.85
CA THR A 87 -25.63 -4.65 8.75
C THR A 87 -24.84 -4.64 7.45
N VAL A 88 -24.96 -5.69 6.65
CA VAL A 88 -24.27 -5.79 5.37
C VAL A 88 -25.19 -5.31 4.25
N MET A 89 -24.72 -4.32 3.48
CA MET A 89 -25.42 -3.78 2.32
C MET A 89 -24.72 -4.18 1.03
N ARG A 90 -25.48 -4.55 0.02
CA ARG A 90 -24.98 -4.85 -1.33
C ARG A 90 -25.96 -4.32 -2.38
N ASP A 91 -25.45 -3.58 -3.36
CA ASP A 91 -26.21 -2.97 -4.44
C ASP A 91 -27.45 -2.15 -3.91
N GLY A 92 -27.27 -1.48 -2.77
CA GLY A 92 -28.30 -0.66 -2.13
C GLY A 92 -29.35 -1.43 -1.33
N VAL A 93 -29.19 -2.73 -1.15
CA VAL A 93 -30.11 -3.61 -0.40
C VAL A 93 -29.41 -4.19 0.84
N ASP A 94 -30.13 -4.23 1.96
CA ASP A 94 -29.72 -4.97 3.15
C ASP A 94 -29.76 -6.48 2.84
N VAL A 95 -28.60 -7.15 2.93
CA VAL A 95 -28.46 -8.57 2.63
C VAL A 95 -28.30 -9.42 3.90
N GLY A 96 -28.20 -8.80 5.06
CA GLY A 96 -28.16 -9.49 6.35
C GLY A 96 -27.60 -8.67 7.48
N VAL A 97 -27.99 -9.03 8.69
CA VAL A 97 -27.54 -8.44 9.97
C VAL A 97 -26.86 -9.50 10.80
N LEU A 98 -25.69 -9.21 11.30
CA LEU A 98 -24.91 -10.04 12.22
C LEU A 98 -24.76 -9.33 13.57
N ALA A 99 -24.78 -10.06 14.67
CA ALA A 99 -24.64 -9.49 16.01
C ALA A 99 -23.75 -10.39 16.90
N GLY A 100 -22.99 -9.75 17.80
CA GLY A 100 -22.12 -10.46 18.74
C GLY A 100 -21.17 -11.44 18.05
N ASP A 101 -21.19 -12.69 18.50
CA ASP A 101 -20.30 -13.76 18.00
C ASP A 101 -20.54 -14.16 16.54
N GLU A 102 -21.65 -13.73 15.93
CA GLU A 102 -21.91 -13.95 14.51
C GLU A 102 -21.05 -13.05 13.61
N ILE A 103 -20.50 -11.95 14.16
CA ILE A 103 -19.63 -11.02 13.44
C ILE A 103 -18.26 -11.66 13.26
N THR A 104 -18.16 -12.53 12.27
CA THR A 104 -16.92 -13.19 11.88
C THR A 104 -16.54 -12.79 10.46
N GLU A 105 -15.25 -12.85 10.15
CA GLU A 105 -14.75 -12.59 8.80
C GLU A 105 -15.50 -13.43 7.75
N LYS A 106 -15.70 -14.70 8.05
CA LYS A 106 -16.41 -15.65 7.18
C LYS A 106 -17.85 -15.22 6.89
N ASN A 107 -18.60 -14.87 7.93
CA ASN A 107 -20.01 -14.51 7.79
C ASN A 107 -20.16 -13.17 7.04
N LEU A 108 -19.31 -12.19 7.37
CA LEU A 108 -19.28 -10.89 6.69
C LEU A 108 -18.94 -11.05 5.21
N LEU A 109 -17.87 -11.79 4.87
CA LEU A 109 -17.49 -12.09 3.48
C LEU A 109 -18.61 -12.79 2.72
N GLY A 110 -19.24 -13.80 3.33
CA GLY A 110 -20.35 -14.53 2.72
C GLY A 110 -21.52 -13.63 2.34
N LEU A 111 -21.89 -12.68 3.20
CA LEU A 111 -22.94 -11.71 2.91
C LEU A 111 -22.51 -10.68 1.88
N MET A 112 -21.28 -10.14 1.98
CA MET A 112 -20.78 -9.11 1.07
C MET A 112 -20.63 -9.62 -0.37
N THR A 113 -20.20 -10.87 -0.55
CA THR A 113 -19.98 -11.45 -1.88
C THR A 113 -21.19 -12.17 -2.45
N GLY A 114 -22.13 -12.61 -1.60
CA GLY A 114 -23.29 -13.38 -2.01
C GLY A 114 -23.00 -14.85 -2.31
N ASP A 115 -21.78 -15.32 -2.11
CA ASP A 115 -21.37 -16.68 -2.32
C ASP A 115 -21.50 -17.49 -1.01
N LYS A 116 -22.42 -18.43 -0.96
CA LYS A 116 -22.57 -19.36 0.18
C LYS A 116 -21.40 -20.35 0.35
N LYS A 117 -20.41 -20.30 -0.56
CA LYS A 117 -19.24 -21.19 -0.56
C LYS A 117 -17.95 -20.49 -0.13
N PHE A 118 -18.02 -19.29 0.43
CA PHE A 118 -16.82 -18.65 0.96
C PHE A 118 -16.38 -19.31 2.28
N SER A 119 -15.46 -20.21 2.16
CA SER A 119 -14.49 -20.52 3.19
C SER A 119 -13.54 -19.34 3.34
N THR A 120 -13.21 -18.98 4.58
CA THR A 120 -12.27 -17.98 5.11
C THR A 120 -11.21 -17.47 4.14
N ALA A 121 -10.66 -16.26 4.35
CA ALA A 121 -9.47 -15.69 3.68
C ALA A 121 -8.32 -16.70 3.46
N SER A 122 -8.32 -17.81 4.23
CA SER A 122 -7.42 -18.96 4.04
C SER A 122 -7.63 -19.77 2.75
N GLU A 123 -8.76 -19.59 2.01
CA GLU A 123 -8.94 -20.23 0.69
C GLU A 123 -8.58 -19.33 -0.50
N ILE A 124 -8.23 -18.07 -0.26
CA ILE A 124 -7.34 -17.33 -1.15
C ILE A 124 -5.87 -17.78 -0.94
N LYS A 125 -5.65 -18.97 -0.44
CA LYS A 125 -4.38 -19.72 -0.52
C LYS A 125 -4.13 -20.18 -1.96
N ALA A 126 -4.31 -19.27 -2.91
CA ALA A 126 -3.66 -19.43 -4.16
C ALA A 126 -2.16 -19.21 -3.87
N THR A 127 -1.40 -20.27 -4.01
CA THR A 127 0.06 -20.24 -4.01
C THR A 127 0.50 -19.02 -4.82
N PRO A 128 1.45 -18.18 -4.35
CA PRO A 128 2.06 -17.17 -5.19
C PRO A 128 2.52 -17.80 -6.51
N PRO A 129 2.59 -17.02 -7.60
CA PRO A 129 2.97 -17.54 -8.91
C PRO A 129 4.22 -18.41 -8.84
N ASN A 130 4.30 -19.44 -9.67
CA ASN A 130 5.37 -20.42 -9.66
C ASN A 130 6.69 -19.79 -10.10
N SER A 131 7.76 -20.11 -9.37
CA SER A 131 9.19 -19.87 -9.64
C SER A 131 9.60 -18.41 -9.91
N ILE A 132 10.10 -17.76 -8.87
CA ILE A 132 10.97 -16.57 -8.99
C ILE A 132 12.22 -17.00 -9.77
N SER A 133 12.62 -16.21 -10.75
CA SER A 133 13.88 -16.41 -11.50
C SER A 133 15.05 -15.80 -10.72
N ASP A 134 16.25 -16.34 -10.89
CA ASP A 134 17.48 -15.73 -10.36
C ASP A 134 17.85 -14.42 -11.09
N GLU A 135 17.13 -14.07 -12.15
CA GLU A 135 17.38 -12.86 -12.94
C GLU A 135 16.91 -11.61 -12.20
N ILE A 136 17.86 -10.75 -11.82
CA ILE A 136 17.55 -9.46 -11.19
C ILE A 136 17.10 -8.45 -12.26
N VAL A 137 15.90 -7.88 -12.10
CA VAL A 137 15.31 -6.92 -13.05
C VAL A 137 15.36 -5.49 -12.57
N LEU A 138 15.46 -5.25 -11.26
CA LEU A 138 15.64 -3.95 -10.65
C LEU A 138 16.52 -4.08 -9.41
N SER A 139 17.43 -3.12 -9.22
CA SER A 139 18.26 -3.03 -8.01
C SER A 139 18.27 -1.59 -7.49
N ALA A 140 18.28 -1.43 -6.18
CA ALA A 140 18.65 -0.20 -5.50
C ALA A 140 20.01 -0.38 -4.84
N LYS A 141 20.94 0.55 -5.06
CA LYS A 141 22.30 0.51 -4.51
C LYS A 141 22.56 1.76 -3.69
N ASP A 142 22.91 1.57 -2.43
CA ASP A 142 23.19 2.62 -1.45
C ASP A 142 22.11 3.73 -1.45
N LEU A 143 20.86 3.31 -1.70
CA LEU A 143 19.73 4.21 -1.83
C LEU A 143 19.38 4.80 -0.48
N LYS A 144 19.26 6.11 -0.41
CA LYS A 144 18.84 6.83 0.80
C LYS A 144 17.61 7.67 0.51
N VAL A 145 16.53 7.39 1.23
CA VAL A 145 15.24 8.09 1.02
C VAL A 145 14.95 9.12 2.11
N TRP A 146 15.66 9.05 3.25
CA TRP A 146 15.58 9.99 4.35
C TRP A 146 16.96 10.36 4.90
N ASP A 147 17.12 11.58 5.44
CA ASP A 147 18.40 12.06 5.99
C ASP A 147 18.95 11.18 7.12
N ASN A 148 18.08 10.67 7.99
CA ASN A 148 18.44 9.82 9.12
C ASN A 148 18.25 8.33 8.84
N GLY A 149 17.79 7.94 7.64
CA GLY A 149 17.62 6.54 7.25
C GLY A 149 18.96 5.87 6.91
N ASP A 150 19.02 4.56 7.05
CA ASP A 150 20.15 3.77 6.60
C ASP A 150 20.16 3.62 5.07
N PHE A 151 21.31 3.22 4.53
CA PHE A 151 21.43 2.91 3.11
C PHE A 151 20.66 1.62 2.77
N ILE A 152 19.83 1.70 1.75
CA ILE A 152 19.03 0.57 1.27
C ILE A 152 19.75 -0.07 0.08
N ASN A 153 20.10 -1.34 0.24
CA ASN A 153 20.56 -2.22 -0.83
C ASN A 153 19.49 -3.30 -1.05
N PHE A 154 18.96 -3.37 -2.26
CA PHE A 154 17.79 -4.18 -2.57
C PHE A 154 17.84 -4.70 -4.00
N ASP A 155 17.51 -5.97 -4.18
CA ASP A 155 17.37 -6.62 -5.48
C ASP A 155 15.97 -7.20 -5.65
N LEU A 156 15.39 -6.97 -6.83
CA LEU A 156 14.09 -7.49 -7.25
C LEU A 156 14.29 -8.54 -8.35
N PRO A 157 14.09 -9.82 -8.03
CA PRO A 157 14.09 -10.90 -9.01
C PRO A 157 12.89 -10.84 -9.95
N LYS A 158 13.07 -11.33 -11.17
CA LYS A 158 11.99 -11.47 -12.15
C LYS A 158 10.94 -12.47 -11.66
N GLY A 159 9.66 -12.11 -11.81
CA GLY A 159 8.55 -12.97 -11.40
C GLY A 159 8.19 -12.85 -9.92
N GLU A 160 8.81 -11.93 -9.18
CA GLU A 160 8.46 -11.65 -7.78
C GLU A 160 7.25 -10.72 -7.70
N ILE A 161 6.35 -10.98 -6.75
CA ILE A 161 5.45 -9.97 -6.17
C ILE A 161 6.02 -9.62 -4.80
N LEU A 162 6.63 -8.44 -4.71
CA LEU A 162 7.20 -7.91 -3.48
C LEU A 162 6.18 -7.06 -2.76
N GLY A 163 5.89 -7.36 -1.50
CA GLY A 163 5.15 -6.50 -0.60
C GLY A 163 6.04 -5.43 0.02
N VAL A 164 5.50 -4.22 0.21
CA VAL A 164 6.15 -3.14 0.95
C VAL A 164 5.14 -2.55 1.91
N THR A 165 5.52 -2.37 3.18
CA THR A 165 4.66 -1.79 4.20
C THR A 165 5.47 -1.05 5.26
N GLY A 166 4.77 -0.37 6.16
CA GLY A 166 5.30 0.41 7.28
C GLY A 166 4.20 1.25 7.90
N LEU A 167 4.41 1.80 9.08
CA LEU A 167 3.52 2.82 9.64
C LEU A 167 3.52 4.06 8.76
N ASP A 168 2.47 4.90 8.86
CA ASP A 168 2.40 6.12 8.01
C ASP A 168 3.65 6.98 8.20
N GLY A 169 4.20 7.44 7.07
CA GLY A 169 5.36 8.31 7.09
C GLY A 169 6.69 7.65 7.48
N GLN A 170 6.87 6.34 7.35
CA GLN A 170 8.13 5.64 7.68
C GLN A 170 9.09 5.47 6.48
N GLY A 171 8.81 6.11 5.33
CA GLY A 171 9.71 6.14 4.17
C GLY A 171 9.37 5.14 3.07
N GLN A 172 8.44 4.22 3.27
CA GLN A 172 8.00 3.25 2.26
C GLN A 172 7.44 3.89 1.00
N ASP A 173 6.69 4.99 1.14
CA ASP A 173 6.16 5.76 0.00
C ASP A 173 7.29 6.41 -0.81
N ASN A 174 8.26 7.03 -0.12
CA ASN A 174 9.45 7.61 -0.75
C ASN A 174 10.27 6.54 -1.48
N PHE A 175 10.41 5.34 -0.89
CA PHE A 175 11.13 4.24 -1.51
C PHE A 175 10.48 3.82 -2.83
N VAL A 176 9.18 3.52 -2.84
CA VAL A 176 8.50 3.08 -4.09
C VAL A 176 8.46 4.18 -5.15
N LYS A 177 8.37 5.45 -4.75
CA LYS A 177 8.45 6.61 -5.65
C LYS A 177 9.86 6.79 -6.22
N ALA A 178 10.91 6.57 -5.42
CA ALA A 178 12.29 6.59 -5.90
C ALA A 178 12.54 5.47 -6.92
N LEU A 179 12.06 4.24 -6.66
CA LEU A 179 12.14 3.13 -7.62
C LEU A 179 11.43 3.44 -8.95
N ALA A 180 10.34 4.21 -8.90
CA ALA A 180 9.60 4.64 -10.08
C ALA A 180 10.19 5.90 -10.76
N GLY A 181 11.26 6.49 -10.22
CA GLY A 181 11.86 7.72 -10.73
C GLY A 181 10.97 8.95 -10.58
N ILE A 182 10.03 8.96 -9.63
CA ILE A 182 9.15 10.09 -9.31
C ILE A 182 9.87 11.02 -8.35
N ASP A 183 10.35 10.47 -7.22
CA ASP A 183 11.14 11.21 -6.25
C ASP A 183 12.63 10.90 -6.48
N GLN A 184 13.47 11.93 -6.32
CA GLN A 184 14.92 11.73 -6.34
C GLN A 184 15.38 11.25 -4.97
N PRO A 185 16.14 10.14 -4.88
CA PRO A 185 16.75 9.74 -3.63
C PRO A 185 17.78 10.77 -3.16
N LEU A 186 18.03 10.84 -1.87
CA LEU A 186 19.07 11.71 -1.30
C LEU A 186 20.48 11.25 -1.71
N SER A 187 20.67 9.94 -1.88
CA SER A 187 21.89 9.34 -2.43
C SER A 187 21.60 7.94 -2.98
N GLY A 188 22.59 7.37 -3.66
CA GLY A 188 22.50 6.06 -4.28
C GLY A 188 21.83 6.09 -5.65
N GLU A 189 21.57 4.93 -6.20
CA GLU A 189 20.98 4.78 -7.52
C GLU A 189 19.99 3.63 -7.61
N VAL A 190 19.02 3.78 -8.50
CA VAL A 190 18.10 2.72 -8.93
C VAL A 190 18.50 2.28 -10.32
N ILE A 191 18.70 0.97 -10.51
CA ILE A 191 19.15 0.38 -11.76
C ILE A 191 18.11 -0.62 -12.24
N VAL A 192 17.71 -0.51 -13.49
CA VAL A 192 16.73 -1.42 -14.11
C VAL A 192 17.36 -2.11 -15.31
N LYS A 193 17.12 -3.42 -15.44
CA LYS A 193 17.54 -4.20 -16.59
C LYS A 193 16.81 -3.76 -17.84
N GLN A 194 17.56 -3.46 -18.89
CA GLN A 194 17.00 -2.98 -20.15
C GLN A 194 16.26 -4.10 -20.91
N SER A 195 15.35 -3.69 -21.78
CA SER A 195 14.78 -4.60 -22.77
C SER A 195 15.83 -4.99 -23.82
N ASP A 196 15.61 -6.11 -24.49
CA ASP A 196 16.51 -6.56 -25.56
C ASP A 196 16.65 -5.51 -26.65
N GLU A 197 15.55 -4.83 -27.06
CA GLU A 197 15.59 -3.72 -28.02
C GLU A 197 16.45 -2.55 -27.55
N GLU A 198 16.31 -2.13 -26.29
CA GLU A 198 17.12 -1.04 -25.72
C GLU A 198 18.58 -1.46 -25.52
N ARG A 199 18.82 -2.70 -25.11
CA ARG A 199 20.17 -3.27 -24.97
C ARG A 199 20.90 -3.31 -26.31
N GLU A 200 20.24 -3.71 -27.40
CA GLU A 200 20.82 -3.69 -28.74
C GLU A 200 21.15 -2.26 -29.18
N ARG A 201 20.31 -1.29 -28.85
CA ARG A 201 20.48 0.11 -29.20
C ARG A 201 21.58 0.80 -28.42
N THR A 202 21.62 0.58 -27.08
CA THR A 202 22.50 1.29 -26.14
C THR A 202 23.80 0.56 -25.84
N LYS A 203 23.86 -0.73 -26.12
CA LYS A 203 24.96 -1.65 -25.73
C LYS A 203 25.18 -1.73 -24.21
N LYS A 204 24.11 -1.47 -23.43
CA LYS A 204 24.10 -1.54 -21.97
C LYS A 204 23.04 -2.53 -21.50
N ASP A 205 23.35 -3.35 -20.52
CA ASP A 205 22.40 -4.30 -19.93
C ASP A 205 21.45 -3.61 -18.94
N TYR A 206 21.90 -2.54 -18.31
CA TYR A 206 21.16 -1.82 -17.26
C TYR A 206 21.12 -0.32 -17.53
N THR A 207 20.09 0.33 -17.01
CA THR A 207 19.89 1.79 -17.04
C THR A 207 19.61 2.30 -15.63
N THR A 208 20.25 3.40 -15.25
CA THR A 208 19.92 4.14 -14.03
C THR A 208 18.63 4.91 -14.24
N VAL A 209 17.73 4.84 -13.27
CA VAL A 209 16.46 5.55 -13.26
C VAL A 209 16.63 6.88 -12.54
N ASN A 210 16.71 7.97 -13.31
CA ASN A 210 16.81 9.33 -12.79
C ASN A 210 15.52 10.13 -12.96
N SER A 211 14.52 9.55 -13.63
CA SER A 211 13.23 10.20 -13.86
C SER A 211 12.15 9.18 -14.18
N LEU A 212 10.89 9.58 -14.03
CA LEU A 212 9.75 8.79 -14.48
C LEU A 212 9.83 8.39 -15.97
N LEU A 213 10.46 9.24 -16.78
CA LEU A 213 10.66 8.96 -18.20
C LEU A 213 11.67 7.82 -18.40
N ASP A 214 12.75 7.79 -17.63
CA ASP A 214 13.74 6.70 -17.69
C ASP A 214 13.14 5.39 -17.19
N ALA A 215 12.40 5.43 -16.07
CA ALA A 215 11.65 4.29 -15.57
C ALA A 215 10.71 3.72 -16.64
N LYS A 216 9.90 4.59 -17.28
CA LYS A 216 8.98 4.19 -18.34
C LYS A 216 9.71 3.57 -19.55
N LYS A 217 10.82 4.12 -19.99
CA LYS A 217 11.63 3.56 -21.10
C LYS A 217 12.18 2.18 -20.74
N SER A 218 12.51 1.97 -19.47
CA SER A 218 12.99 0.68 -18.95
C SER A 218 11.87 -0.33 -18.68
N GLY A 219 10.62 0.03 -18.96
CA GLY A 219 9.47 -0.86 -18.77
C GLY A 219 8.92 -0.86 -17.36
N VAL A 220 9.20 0.17 -16.54
CA VAL A 220 8.59 0.34 -15.22
C VAL A 220 7.29 1.12 -15.36
N GLY A 221 6.19 0.55 -14.89
CA GLY A 221 4.89 1.20 -14.74
C GLY A 221 4.65 1.57 -13.29
N TYR A 222 3.98 2.70 -13.04
CA TYR A 222 3.63 3.16 -11.69
C TYR A 222 2.15 3.51 -11.58
N VAL A 223 1.54 3.09 -10.47
CA VAL A 223 0.16 3.43 -10.09
C VAL A 223 0.21 4.12 -8.73
N SER A 224 -0.26 5.37 -8.68
CA SER A 224 -0.27 6.18 -7.46
C SER A 224 -1.37 5.80 -6.50
N GLY A 225 -1.11 5.90 -5.19
CA GLY A 225 -2.10 5.75 -4.13
C GLY A 225 -3.03 6.97 -3.98
N ASP A 226 -2.59 8.16 -4.37
CA ASP A 226 -3.46 9.34 -4.37
C ASP A 226 -4.22 9.47 -5.70
N ARG A 227 -5.30 8.67 -5.82
CA ARG A 227 -6.15 8.67 -6.99
C ARG A 227 -6.62 10.05 -7.40
N LYS A 228 -7.01 10.89 -6.43
CA LYS A 228 -7.65 12.18 -6.72
C LYS A 228 -6.68 13.24 -7.18
N LYS A 229 -5.45 13.25 -6.64
CA LYS A 229 -4.44 14.27 -6.97
C LYS A 229 -3.54 13.85 -8.14
N GLU A 230 -3.13 12.58 -8.15
CA GLU A 230 -2.08 12.08 -9.04
C GLU A 230 -2.64 11.06 -10.03
N GLY A 231 -3.71 10.35 -9.63
CA GLY A 231 -4.18 9.19 -10.34
C GLY A 231 -5.06 9.48 -11.55
N ILE A 232 -6.00 10.41 -11.45
CA ILE A 232 -6.98 10.69 -12.51
C ILE A 232 -6.91 12.12 -13.01
N PHE A 233 -7.33 12.30 -14.26
CA PHE A 233 -7.57 13.62 -14.88
C PHE A 233 -9.08 13.88 -14.85
N PRO A 234 -9.62 14.60 -13.82
CA PRO A 234 -11.05 14.67 -13.54
C PRO A 234 -11.85 15.32 -14.66
N ASN A 235 -11.25 16.19 -15.45
CA ASN A 235 -11.85 16.90 -16.57
C ASN A 235 -11.73 16.16 -17.92
N MET A 236 -11.15 14.94 -17.93
CA MET A 236 -11.02 14.10 -19.10
C MET A 236 -12.00 12.93 -19.04
N SER A 237 -12.32 12.39 -20.20
CA SER A 237 -13.18 11.22 -20.35
C SER A 237 -12.54 9.95 -19.76
N ILE A 238 -13.35 8.92 -19.56
CA ILE A 238 -12.88 7.59 -19.13
C ILE A 238 -11.86 7.05 -20.15
N TYR A 239 -12.18 7.21 -21.44
CA TYR A 239 -11.30 6.81 -22.54
C TYR A 239 -9.94 7.51 -22.47
N GLU A 240 -9.93 8.85 -22.41
CA GLU A 240 -8.70 9.63 -22.36
C GLU A 240 -7.86 9.29 -21.12
N ASN A 241 -8.49 9.12 -19.95
CA ASN A 241 -7.80 8.70 -18.75
C ASN A 241 -7.05 7.37 -18.92
N MET A 242 -7.57 6.44 -19.71
CA MET A 242 -6.93 5.14 -19.93
C MET A 242 -5.84 5.21 -21.01
N VAL A 243 -6.10 5.85 -22.15
CA VAL A 243 -5.22 5.74 -23.32
C VAL A 243 -4.17 6.84 -23.44
N ILE A 244 -4.21 7.86 -22.59
CA ILE A 244 -3.28 9.02 -22.65
C ILE A 244 -1.79 8.64 -22.75
N PRO A 245 -1.28 7.57 -22.08
CA PRO A 245 0.12 7.19 -22.22
C PRO A 245 0.50 6.73 -23.62
N LEU A 246 -0.49 6.32 -24.42
CA LEU A 246 -0.29 5.75 -25.75
C LEU A 246 -0.18 6.82 -26.85
N TYR A 247 -0.64 8.06 -26.60
CA TYR A 247 -0.61 9.13 -27.61
C TYR A 247 0.80 9.47 -28.15
N LYS A 248 1.83 9.18 -27.38
CA LYS A 248 3.24 9.35 -27.79
C LYS A 248 3.92 8.04 -28.19
N GLY A 249 3.24 6.91 -28.05
CA GLY A 249 3.80 5.57 -28.30
C GLY A 249 3.75 5.14 -29.76
N LYS A 250 4.48 4.06 -30.09
CA LYS A 250 4.44 3.41 -31.39
C LYS A 250 3.04 2.91 -31.75
N GLN A 251 2.23 2.55 -30.74
CA GLN A 251 0.86 2.03 -30.90
C GLN A 251 -0.15 3.07 -31.42
N ALA A 252 0.09 4.36 -31.15
CA ALA A 252 -0.82 5.44 -31.53
C ALA A 252 -0.44 6.16 -32.82
N LYS A 253 0.79 5.97 -33.32
CA LYS A 253 1.31 6.71 -34.46
C LYS A 253 1.51 5.81 -35.66
N THR A 254 1.00 6.24 -36.81
CA THR A 254 1.42 5.68 -38.11
C THR A 254 2.89 6.03 -38.35
N SER A 255 3.65 5.09 -38.91
CA SER A 255 5.03 5.29 -39.34
C SER A 255 5.01 6.18 -40.62
N GLY A 256 4.99 7.49 -40.44
CA GLY A 256 4.95 8.38 -41.60
C GLY A 256 5.09 9.85 -41.20
N GLY A 257 6.31 10.34 -41.11
CA GLY A 257 6.60 11.75 -41.17
C GLY A 257 6.40 12.56 -39.88
N PHE A 258 6.66 13.86 -40.00
CA PHE A 258 6.64 14.88 -38.93
C PHE A 258 5.25 15.09 -38.30
N ILE A 259 4.16 14.65 -38.96
CA ILE A 259 2.77 14.71 -38.49
C ILE A 259 2.25 13.29 -38.35
N GLY A 260 2.32 12.74 -37.13
CA GLY A 260 1.76 11.41 -36.85
C GLY A 260 0.24 11.47 -36.65
N PHE A 261 -0.51 10.66 -37.39
CA PHE A 261 -1.95 10.47 -37.17
C PHE A 261 -2.16 9.50 -35.99
N ILE A 262 -3.18 9.77 -35.17
CA ILE A 262 -3.58 8.87 -34.08
C ILE A 262 -4.38 7.72 -34.69
N LYS A 263 -3.97 6.48 -34.37
CA LYS A 263 -4.65 5.26 -34.79
C LYS A 263 -5.85 4.96 -33.88
N TRP A 264 -6.94 5.65 -34.07
CA TRP A 264 -8.12 5.54 -33.20
C TRP A 264 -8.69 4.13 -33.10
N MET A 265 -8.65 3.34 -34.16
CA MET A 265 -9.14 1.96 -34.15
C MET A 265 -8.32 1.08 -33.21
N GLU A 266 -6.99 1.20 -33.24
CA GLU A 266 -6.11 0.43 -32.34
C GLU A 266 -6.30 0.85 -30.88
N LEU A 267 -6.38 2.15 -30.61
CA LEU A 267 -6.61 2.66 -29.26
C LEU A 267 -7.98 2.26 -28.71
N ASN A 268 -9.01 2.24 -29.55
CA ASN A 268 -10.33 1.75 -29.15
C ASN A 268 -10.28 0.26 -28.80
N GLY A 269 -9.59 -0.56 -29.61
CA GLY A 269 -9.43 -1.98 -29.32
C GLY A 269 -8.70 -2.23 -28.00
N ILE A 270 -7.65 -1.45 -27.68
CA ILE A 270 -6.94 -1.53 -26.40
C ILE A 270 -7.87 -1.13 -25.24
N PHE A 271 -8.65 -0.05 -25.41
CA PHE A 271 -9.61 0.39 -24.41
C PHE A 271 -10.65 -0.69 -24.12
N ASP A 272 -11.30 -1.21 -25.15
CA ASP A 272 -12.36 -2.20 -25.02
C ASP A 272 -11.82 -3.50 -24.37
N TRP A 273 -10.62 -3.93 -24.77
CA TRP A 273 -9.94 -5.09 -24.16
C TRP A 273 -9.64 -4.90 -22.68
N GLU A 274 -9.12 -3.73 -22.28
CA GLU A 274 -8.84 -3.46 -20.87
C GLU A 274 -10.10 -3.33 -20.01
N VAL A 275 -11.17 -2.75 -20.57
CA VAL A 275 -12.48 -2.68 -19.91
C VAL A 275 -13.02 -4.07 -19.62
N GLU A 276 -12.94 -4.98 -20.59
CA GLU A 276 -13.37 -6.37 -20.45
C GLU A 276 -12.46 -7.11 -19.47
N ARG A 277 -11.13 -7.01 -19.64
CA ARG A 277 -10.12 -7.70 -18.82
C ARG A 277 -10.26 -7.38 -17.34
N LEU A 278 -10.42 -6.10 -16.99
CA LEU A 278 -10.54 -5.64 -15.60
C LEU A 278 -12.00 -5.56 -15.11
N SER A 279 -12.95 -5.99 -15.93
CA SER A 279 -14.39 -5.93 -15.61
C SER A 279 -14.80 -4.52 -15.12
N ILE A 280 -14.41 -3.48 -15.89
CA ILE A 280 -14.68 -2.08 -15.52
C ILE A 280 -16.16 -1.79 -15.84
N LYS A 281 -16.94 -1.51 -14.81
CA LYS A 281 -18.34 -1.08 -14.98
C LYS A 281 -18.35 0.37 -15.42
N THR A 282 -18.54 0.63 -16.71
CA THR A 282 -18.54 1.96 -17.31
C THR A 282 -19.78 2.22 -18.13
N GLY A 283 -20.20 3.48 -18.22
CA GLY A 283 -21.13 3.97 -19.24
C GLY A 283 -20.38 4.31 -20.54
N PRO A 284 -20.92 5.21 -21.38
CA PRO A 284 -20.23 5.65 -22.59
C PRO A 284 -18.82 6.14 -22.27
N LYS A 285 -17.84 5.67 -23.06
CA LYS A 285 -16.40 5.96 -22.83
C LYS A 285 -16.03 7.45 -22.84
N ASN A 286 -16.88 8.27 -23.45
CA ASN A 286 -16.72 9.73 -23.53
C ASN A 286 -17.23 10.46 -22.26
N ASN A 287 -17.88 9.75 -21.32
CA ASN A 287 -18.25 10.34 -20.05
C ASN A 287 -17.01 10.70 -19.25
N LEU A 288 -17.11 11.72 -18.39
CA LEU A 288 -16.03 12.09 -17.49
C LEU A 288 -15.67 10.94 -16.57
N ILE A 289 -14.40 10.79 -16.24
CA ILE A 289 -13.91 9.77 -15.27
C ILE A 289 -14.61 9.89 -13.92
N THR A 290 -15.01 11.09 -13.53
CA THR A 290 -15.73 11.38 -12.27
C THR A 290 -17.13 10.78 -12.21
N SER A 291 -17.69 10.33 -13.33
CA SER A 291 -18.97 9.61 -13.37
C SER A 291 -18.87 8.17 -12.86
N LEU A 292 -17.65 7.63 -12.74
CA LEU A 292 -17.41 6.30 -12.24
C LEU A 292 -17.33 6.26 -10.70
N SER A 293 -17.73 5.12 -10.12
CA SER A 293 -17.44 4.83 -8.72
C SER A 293 -15.92 4.79 -8.46
N GLY A 294 -15.52 5.01 -7.20
CA GLY A 294 -14.11 5.00 -6.81
C GLY A 294 -13.37 3.74 -7.25
N GLY A 295 -13.97 2.57 -7.08
CA GLY A 295 -13.37 1.30 -7.51
C GLY A 295 -13.18 1.20 -9.03
N ASN A 296 -14.13 1.69 -9.84
CA ASN A 296 -13.97 1.70 -11.29
C ASN A 296 -12.95 2.75 -11.75
N GLN A 297 -12.85 3.92 -11.09
CA GLN A 297 -11.77 4.86 -11.34
C GLN A 297 -10.40 4.23 -11.10
N GLN A 298 -10.26 3.46 -10.01
CA GLN A 298 -9.03 2.74 -9.69
C GLN A 298 -8.69 1.69 -10.76
N LYS A 299 -9.67 0.92 -11.20
CA LYS A 299 -9.51 -0.04 -12.31
C LYS A 299 -9.03 0.65 -13.59
N VAL A 300 -9.53 1.85 -13.91
CA VAL A 300 -9.05 2.64 -15.07
C VAL A 300 -7.59 3.07 -14.91
N MET A 301 -7.17 3.46 -13.70
CA MET A 301 -5.76 3.78 -13.43
C MET A 301 -4.84 2.57 -13.62
N ILE A 302 -5.26 1.42 -13.12
CA ILE A 302 -4.53 0.16 -13.28
C ILE A 302 -4.49 -0.25 -14.76
N ALA A 303 -5.63 -0.19 -15.47
CA ALA A 303 -5.71 -0.41 -16.90
C ALA A 303 -4.70 0.48 -17.65
N ARG A 304 -4.69 1.79 -17.36
CA ARG A 304 -3.74 2.73 -17.95
C ARG A 304 -2.29 2.30 -17.79
N ALA A 305 -1.90 1.76 -16.63
CA ALA A 305 -0.54 1.26 -16.43
C ALA A 305 -0.26 0.03 -17.30
N PHE A 306 -1.21 -0.88 -17.41
CA PHE A 306 -1.10 -2.08 -18.24
C PHE A 306 -1.06 -1.78 -19.76
N THR A 307 -1.75 -0.72 -20.23
CA THR A 307 -1.70 -0.35 -21.65
C THR A 307 -0.29 -0.09 -22.17
N THR A 308 0.64 0.24 -21.28
CA THR A 308 2.06 0.47 -21.63
C THR A 308 2.89 -0.82 -21.65
N THR A 309 2.29 -1.98 -21.42
CA THR A 309 2.95 -3.29 -21.35
C THR A 309 4.21 -3.28 -20.49
N PRO A 310 4.08 -2.91 -19.18
CA PRO A 310 5.22 -2.80 -18.29
C PRO A 310 5.85 -4.18 -18.05
N LYS A 311 7.16 -4.22 -17.76
CA LYS A 311 7.85 -5.41 -17.26
C LYS A 311 7.85 -5.46 -15.74
N ILE A 312 7.94 -4.29 -15.11
CA ILE A 312 7.86 -4.09 -13.66
C ILE A 312 6.70 -3.15 -13.39
N LEU A 313 5.80 -3.55 -12.50
CA LEU A 313 4.66 -2.75 -12.08
C LEU A 313 4.79 -2.37 -10.61
N ILE A 314 4.92 -1.09 -10.34
CA ILE A 314 4.97 -0.54 -8.99
C ILE A 314 3.59 0.03 -8.64
N LEU A 315 2.98 -0.52 -7.62
CA LEU A 315 1.63 -0.19 -7.15
C LEU A 315 1.74 0.39 -5.74
N ASN A 316 1.44 1.66 -5.64
CA ASN A 316 1.46 2.36 -4.36
C ASN A 316 0.04 2.40 -3.80
N ASP A 317 -0.25 1.55 -2.82
CA ASP A 317 -1.55 1.40 -2.13
C ASP A 317 -2.76 1.36 -3.12
N PRO A 318 -2.72 0.48 -4.14
CA PRO A 318 -3.67 0.51 -5.26
C PRO A 318 -5.08 0.07 -4.84
N ALA A 319 -5.19 -0.62 -3.73
CA ALA A 319 -6.43 -1.18 -3.22
C ALA A 319 -7.15 -0.26 -2.23
N ARG A 320 -6.59 0.92 -1.96
CA ARG A 320 -7.15 1.86 -1.00
C ARG A 320 -8.50 2.43 -1.44
N GLY A 321 -9.51 2.24 -0.59
CA GLY A 321 -10.86 2.77 -0.82
C GLY A 321 -11.57 2.14 -2.02
N ILE A 322 -11.29 0.87 -2.30
CA ILE A 322 -12.04 0.03 -3.23
C ILE A 322 -12.70 -1.13 -2.50
N ASP A 323 -13.80 -1.63 -3.05
CA ASP A 323 -14.55 -2.72 -2.45
C ASP A 323 -13.81 -4.07 -2.55
N VAL A 324 -14.22 -5.03 -1.71
CA VAL A 324 -13.60 -6.37 -1.61
C VAL A 324 -13.60 -7.12 -2.95
N GLY A 325 -14.67 -6.95 -3.76
CA GLY A 325 -14.74 -7.58 -5.08
C GLY A 325 -13.69 -7.04 -6.03
N ALA A 326 -13.53 -5.70 -6.07
CA ALA A 326 -12.53 -5.04 -6.89
C ALA A 326 -11.09 -5.35 -6.44
N LYS A 327 -10.85 -5.50 -5.12
CA LYS A 327 -9.55 -5.97 -4.59
C LYS A 327 -9.20 -7.36 -5.10
N ARG A 328 -10.14 -8.29 -5.02
CA ARG A 328 -9.96 -9.67 -5.52
C ARG A 328 -9.60 -9.69 -7.00
N ASP A 329 -10.30 -8.90 -7.81
CA ASP A 329 -10.01 -8.78 -9.25
C ASP A 329 -8.59 -8.25 -9.47
N LEU A 330 -8.17 -7.21 -8.74
CA LEU A 330 -6.81 -6.66 -8.80
C LEU A 330 -5.75 -7.74 -8.52
N TYR A 331 -5.90 -8.50 -7.43
CA TYR A 331 -4.92 -9.53 -7.05
C TYR A 331 -4.87 -10.68 -8.08
N LYS A 332 -6.03 -11.05 -8.64
CA LYS A 332 -6.08 -12.00 -9.75
C LYS A 332 -5.29 -11.51 -10.96
N HIS A 333 -5.45 -10.24 -11.34
CA HIS A 333 -4.73 -9.68 -12.49
C HIS A 333 -3.24 -9.50 -12.22
N LEU A 334 -2.83 -9.18 -10.98
CA LEU A 334 -1.43 -9.18 -10.61
C LEU A 334 -0.77 -10.56 -10.74
N ARG A 335 -1.45 -11.61 -10.30
CA ARG A 335 -0.95 -12.98 -10.47
C ARG A 335 -0.83 -13.37 -11.93
N ILE A 336 -1.82 -13.03 -12.77
CA ILE A 336 -1.76 -13.28 -14.22
C ILE A 336 -0.57 -12.55 -14.81
N PHE A 337 -0.40 -11.26 -14.51
CA PHE A 337 0.72 -10.45 -14.99
C PHE A 337 2.08 -11.05 -14.64
N VAL A 338 2.25 -11.51 -13.40
CA VAL A 338 3.51 -12.12 -12.96
C VAL A 338 3.71 -13.50 -13.58
N ASN A 339 2.66 -14.32 -13.73
CA ASN A 339 2.74 -15.60 -14.44
C ASN A 339 3.10 -15.44 -15.93
N GLU A 340 2.79 -14.31 -16.53
CA GLU A 340 3.17 -13.94 -17.91
C GLU A 340 4.60 -13.36 -17.98
N GLY A 341 5.35 -13.38 -16.89
CA GLY A 341 6.75 -12.95 -16.82
C GLY A 341 6.96 -11.51 -16.35
N GLY A 342 5.92 -10.85 -15.88
CA GLY A 342 6.01 -9.55 -15.20
C GLY A 342 6.56 -9.66 -13.80
N THR A 343 6.86 -8.54 -13.18
CA THR A 343 7.35 -8.41 -11.79
C THR A 343 6.61 -7.27 -11.12
N ALA A 344 6.22 -7.40 -9.86
CA ALA A 344 5.42 -6.39 -9.20
C ALA A 344 5.97 -5.98 -7.83
N ILE A 345 5.91 -4.69 -7.53
CA ILE A 345 6.07 -4.14 -6.17
C ILE A 345 4.71 -3.63 -5.73
N PHE A 346 4.25 -4.12 -4.60
CA PHE A 346 2.93 -3.85 -4.06
C PHE A 346 3.03 -3.25 -2.66
N LEU A 347 2.90 -1.92 -2.56
CA LEU A 347 2.80 -1.24 -1.28
C LEU A 347 1.35 -1.27 -0.81
N SER A 348 1.13 -1.67 0.43
CA SER A 348 -0.18 -1.60 1.08
C SER A 348 -0.08 -1.25 2.56
N SER A 349 -1.10 -0.56 3.04
CA SER A 349 -1.36 -0.31 4.45
C SER A 349 -2.19 -1.42 5.12
N GLU A 350 -2.78 -2.33 4.34
CA GLU A 350 -3.59 -3.44 4.84
C GLU A 350 -2.78 -4.75 4.82
N LEU A 351 -2.41 -5.24 5.99
CA LEU A 351 -1.46 -6.36 6.14
C LEU A 351 -2.00 -7.69 5.59
N GLU A 352 -3.32 -7.85 5.64
CA GLU A 352 -4.01 -9.03 5.11
C GLU A 352 -3.84 -9.19 3.60
N GLU A 353 -3.57 -8.10 2.88
CA GLU A 353 -3.41 -8.10 1.42
C GLU A 353 -2.15 -8.84 0.95
N PHE A 354 -1.14 -8.94 1.82
CA PHE A 354 0.10 -9.64 1.48
C PHE A 354 -0.03 -11.16 1.52
N ILE A 355 -0.99 -11.68 2.30
CA ILE A 355 -1.17 -13.13 2.49
C ILE A 355 -1.56 -13.80 1.17
N GLY A 356 -0.76 -14.77 0.74
CA GLY A 356 -1.00 -15.53 -0.48
C GLY A 356 -0.84 -14.73 -1.78
N LEU A 357 -0.51 -13.44 -1.70
CA LEU A 357 -0.19 -12.59 -2.84
C LEU A 357 1.31 -12.40 -3.01
N CYS A 358 2.01 -12.00 -1.95
CA CYS A 358 3.42 -11.64 -1.99
C CYS A 358 4.33 -12.83 -1.72
N HIS A 359 5.52 -12.81 -2.33
CA HIS A 359 6.58 -13.77 -2.09
C HIS A 359 7.44 -13.35 -0.89
N ARG A 360 7.60 -12.04 -0.73
CA ARG A 360 8.39 -11.41 0.31
C ARG A 360 7.74 -10.08 0.67
N VAL A 361 7.89 -9.65 1.94
CA VAL A 361 7.39 -8.36 2.42
C VAL A 361 8.51 -7.60 3.11
N LEU A 362 8.77 -6.36 2.68
CA LEU A 362 9.67 -5.42 3.32
C LEU A 362 8.88 -4.52 4.27
N VAL A 363 9.32 -4.47 5.52
CA VAL A 363 8.78 -3.56 6.53
C VAL A 363 9.70 -2.37 6.68
N PHE A 364 9.16 -1.17 6.47
CA PHE A 364 9.88 0.08 6.58
C PHE A 364 9.73 0.70 7.97
N ARG A 365 10.84 1.25 8.46
CA ARG A 365 10.91 2.05 9.66
C ARG A 365 12.05 3.05 9.55
N ASP A 366 11.80 4.29 9.98
CA ASP A 366 12.80 5.36 10.03
C ASP A 366 13.57 5.55 8.70
N GLY A 367 12.85 5.42 7.56
CA GLY A 367 13.42 5.59 6.22
C GLY A 367 14.25 4.41 5.70
N SER A 368 14.20 3.25 6.36
CA SER A 368 15.03 2.09 6.06
C SER A 368 14.20 0.80 6.01
N ILE A 369 14.73 -0.25 5.39
CA ILE A 369 14.18 -1.60 5.50
C ILE A 369 14.56 -2.14 6.87
N PHE A 370 13.58 -2.22 7.76
CA PHE A 370 13.77 -2.69 9.13
C PHE A 370 13.78 -4.22 9.21
N GLU A 371 12.84 -4.86 8.50
CA GLU A 371 12.70 -6.31 8.51
C GLU A 371 12.18 -6.81 7.17
N THR A 372 12.49 -8.07 6.84
CA THR A 372 12.02 -8.74 5.63
C THR A 372 11.40 -10.07 6.03
N PHE A 373 10.15 -10.28 5.61
CA PHE A 373 9.42 -11.53 5.81
C PHE A 373 9.36 -12.30 4.49
N GLU A 374 9.83 -13.54 4.50
CA GLU A 374 9.65 -14.46 3.39
C GLU A 374 8.25 -15.09 3.43
N LYS A 375 7.81 -15.67 2.33
CA LYS A 375 6.46 -16.19 2.11
C LYS A 375 5.86 -16.96 3.29
N GLU A 376 6.64 -17.84 3.92
CA GLU A 376 6.20 -18.70 5.01
C GLU A 376 5.92 -17.92 6.31
N ASP A 377 6.62 -16.79 6.47
CA ASP A 377 6.56 -15.93 7.65
C ASP A 377 5.57 -14.76 7.47
N ILE A 378 4.95 -14.60 6.27
CA ILE A 378 3.98 -13.54 5.98
C ILE A 378 2.69 -13.77 6.76
N ASN A 379 2.54 -13.04 7.84
CA ASN A 379 1.40 -13.07 8.75
C ASN A 379 1.14 -11.65 9.26
N PRO A 380 -0.10 -11.16 9.35
CA PRO A 380 -0.38 -9.81 9.84
C PRO A 380 0.21 -9.51 11.20
N ASN A 381 0.22 -10.47 12.12
CA ASN A 381 0.77 -10.26 13.47
C ASN A 381 2.30 -10.13 13.44
N THR A 382 3.00 -10.98 12.67
CA THR A 382 4.46 -10.90 12.56
C THR A 382 4.91 -9.62 11.86
N ILE A 383 4.23 -9.22 10.80
CA ILE A 383 4.50 -7.96 10.10
C ILE A 383 4.26 -6.78 11.06
N LEU A 384 3.17 -6.82 11.82
CA LEU A 384 2.85 -5.79 12.81
C LEU A 384 3.92 -5.68 13.89
N GLU A 385 4.37 -6.82 14.46
CA GLU A 385 5.49 -6.86 15.41
C GLU A 385 6.75 -6.22 14.82
N GLY A 386 7.06 -6.51 13.56
CA GLY A 386 8.16 -5.88 12.82
C GLY A 386 7.97 -4.36 12.70
N MET A 387 6.76 -3.87 12.38
CA MET A 387 6.47 -2.43 12.28
C MET A 387 6.69 -1.69 13.62
N PHE A 388 6.45 -2.35 14.75
CA PHE A 388 6.71 -1.82 16.10
C PHE A 388 8.13 -2.08 16.63
N GLY A 389 8.96 -2.79 15.88
CA GLY A 389 10.33 -3.08 16.26
C GLY A 389 10.50 -4.20 17.27
N HIS A 390 9.52 -5.09 17.39
CA HIS A 390 9.59 -6.29 18.20
C HIS A 390 10.08 -7.47 17.35
N THR A 391 11.38 -7.58 17.12
CA THR A 391 11.98 -8.71 16.42
C THR A 391 11.94 -9.96 17.29
N GLN A 392 11.26 -10.99 16.85
CA GLN A 392 11.48 -12.34 17.38
C GLN A 392 12.86 -12.80 16.91
N LYS A 393 13.87 -12.78 17.80
CA LYS A 393 15.14 -13.46 17.56
C LYS A 393 14.84 -14.93 17.28
N LYS A 394 14.97 -15.38 16.05
CA LYS A 394 15.01 -16.82 15.72
C LYS A 394 16.16 -17.40 16.56
N SER A 395 15.84 -18.12 17.62
CA SER A 395 16.81 -18.92 18.37
C SER A 395 17.25 -20.04 17.46
N ASN A 396 18.43 -19.90 16.84
CA ASN A 396 19.13 -20.99 16.18
C ASN A 396 19.55 -21.98 17.27
N ASN A 397 18.68 -22.93 17.60
CA ASN A 397 19.04 -24.16 18.30
C ASN A 397 19.74 -25.08 17.30
N ASN A 398 21.01 -24.79 17.02
CA ASN A 398 21.93 -25.83 16.56
C ASN A 398 22.49 -26.52 17.80
N LEU A 399 21.88 -27.64 18.14
CA LEU A 399 22.48 -28.66 19.00
C LEU A 399 23.74 -29.18 18.32
N SER A 400 24.89 -28.72 18.79
CA SER A 400 26.15 -29.50 18.65
C SER A 400 26.52 -30.04 20.01
N THR A 401 26.34 -31.35 20.14
CA THR A 401 26.92 -32.20 21.17
C THR A 401 28.43 -32.14 21.11
N GLY A 402 29.09 -31.98 22.26
CA GLY A 402 30.51 -32.33 22.35
C GLY A 402 31.30 -31.62 23.46
N GLN A 403 31.32 -32.24 24.64
CA GLN A 403 32.46 -32.42 25.58
C GLN A 403 33.17 -31.23 26.23
N ASN A 404 32.98 -31.21 27.55
CA ASN A 404 33.93 -30.99 28.65
C ASN A 404 35.25 -30.22 28.44
N SER A 405 35.44 -29.16 29.21
CA SER A 405 36.51 -29.10 30.21
C SER A 405 36.43 -27.82 31.08
N ASP A 406 36.71 -28.05 32.32
CA ASP A 406 36.81 -27.12 33.47
C ASP A 406 37.65 -25.85 33.25
N HIS A 407 37.28 -24.72 33.84
CA HIS A 407 37.92 -24.01 34.92
C HIS A 407 37.62 -22.52 34.99
N LYS A 408 37.30 -22.15 36.24
CA LYS A 408 37.60 -20.88 36.95
C LYS A 408 36.72 -19.64 36.72
N THR A 409 35.92 -19.43 37.76
CA THR A 409 35.60 -18.18 38.48
C THR A 409 36.40 -16.94 38.11
N ASN A 410 35.67 -15.84 37.79
CA ASN A 410 36.03 -14.54 38.34
C ASN A 410 34.81 -13.61 38.42
N ASN A 411 34.58 -13.13 39.65
CA ASN A 411 33.67 -12.08 40.04
C ASN A 411 34.07 -10.75 39.42
N ASN A 412 33.08 -9.94 38.98
CA ASN A 412 32.98 -8.52 39.39
C ASN A 412 31.89 -7.74 38.62
N PRO A 413 31.49 -6.55 39.00
CA PRO A 413 30.33 -6.32 39.86
C PRO A 413 29.24 -5.49 39.15
N ILE A 414 28.08 -5.52 39.75
CA ILE A 414 26.85 -4.76 39.46
C ILE A 414 27.13 -3.25 39.40
N ILE A 415 26.88 -2.63 38.22
CA ILE A 415 26.77 -1.16 38.13
C ILE A 415 25.28 -0.80 38.20
N GLN A 416 24.92 -0.22 39.37
CA GLN A 416 23.62 0.44 39.55
C GLN A 416 23.59 1.73 38.76
N ASN A 417 22.70 1.81 37.74
CA ASN A 417 22.40 3.07 37.08
C ASN A 417 21.38 3.88 37.88
N LYS A 418 21.88 5.00 38.45
CA LYS A 418 21.09 6.05 39.06
C LYS A 418 20.11 6.68 38.07
N ILE A 419 18.85 6.67 38.44
CA ILE A 419 17.78 7.46 37.79
C ILE A 419 18.02 8.94 38.15
N ILE A 420 18.34 9.76 37.15
CA ILE A 420 18.37 11.21 37.24
C ILE A 420 16.98 11.74 36.85
N LYS A 421 16.27 12.31 37.82
CA LYS A 421 15.03 13.07 37.60
C LYS A 421 15.40 14.44 37.03
N PRO A 422 14.69 14.94 35.97
CA PRO A 422 14.87 16.31 35.53
C PRO A 422 14.19 17.29 36.49
N THR A 423 14.96 18.28 36.95
CA THR A 423 14.49 19.43 37.70
C THR A 423 13.81 20.43 36.79
N VAL A 424 12.58 20.80 37.11
CA VAL A 424 11.80 21.87 36.50
C VAL A 424 12.31 23.23 37.02
N PRO A 425 12.60 24.22 36.14
CA PRO A 425 12.82 25.59 36.61
C PRO A 425 11.48 26.31 36.81
N THR A 426 11.19 26.64 38.05
CA THR A 426 10.20 27.64 38.41
C THR A 426 10.77 29.03 38.13
N ASN A 427 10.12 29.81 37.23
CA ASN A 427 9.93 31.27 37.33
C ASN A 427 9.53 31.84 35.96
N VAL A 428 8.22 32.07 35.77
CA VAL A 428 7.74 33.09 34.84
C VAL A 428 6.81 34.00 35.63
N LYS A 429 7.27 35.24 35.81
CA LYS A 429 6.48 36.35 36.36
C LYS A 429 5.45 36.76 35.29
N VAL A 430 4.20 36.80 35.68
CA VAL A 430 3.11 37.50 35.02
C VAL A 430 3.31 38.99 35.24
N VAL A 431 3.31 39.80 34.19
CA VAL A 431 3.17 41.25 34.24
C VAL A 431 1.86 41.57 33.53
N ASP A 432 1.06 42.40 34.19
CA ASP A 432 -0.28 42.86 33.89
C ASP A 432 -0.48 43.35 32.43
#